data_ad97aa265c0e1b77ca3a38d534b83022
#
_entry.id   ad97aa265c0e1b77ca3a38d534b83022
#
_cell.length_a   1.000
_cell.length_b   1.000
_cell.length_c   1.000
_cell.angle_alpha   90.00
_cell.angle_beta   90.00
_cell.angle_gamma   90.00
#
_symmetry.space_group_name_H-M   'P 1'
#
loop_
_entity.id
_entity.type
_entity.pdbx_description
1 polymer ?
#
loop_
_entity_poly.entity_id
_entity_poly.type
_entity_poly.pdbx_seq_one_letter_code
_entity_poly.pdbx_strand_id
1 'polypeptide(L)'
;LNAAYNMNTPTIKTDRLILRKFLENDIEALFLILKDKEVNKFLPWYSLKDIEETKKFYAERYAAKYEQPQAYAYAICLKDDNFPIGYVKVDMEEHHDFGYGLRKEFWHRGIASEAGKAVVEQVKKDGLPYITATHDRNNPRSGNVMQACGMKYCYTYEELWQPKNFLVAFRMYQLNFTKGQ
;
A
#
# COMPACT_ATOMS: atom_id res chain seq x y z
N LEU A 1 -22.14 -20.97 -16.39
CA LEU A 1 -20.73 -20.59 -16.49
C LEU A 1 -20.46 -19.54 -15.41
N ASN A 2 -19.98 -20.00 -14.25
CA ASN A 2 -19.52 -19.09 -13.20
C ASN A 2 -18.32 -18.33 -13.73
N ALA A 3 -18.50 -17.03 -14.03
CA ALA A 3 -17.38 -16.13 -14.21
C ALA A 3 -16.58 -16.18 -12.89
N ALA A 4 -15.35 -16.68 -12.95
CA ALA A 4 -14.47 -16.68 -11.78
C ALA A 4 -14.40 -15.25 -11.25
N TYR A 5 -14.81 -15.04 -10.01
CA TYR A 5 -14.73 -13.73 -9.34
C TYR A 5 -13.26 -13.30 -9.33
N ASN A 6 -12.95 -12.21 -10.00
CA ASN A 6 -11.58 -11.71 -10.05
C ASN A 6 -11.29 -10.92 -8.77
N MET A 7 -10.58 -11.56 -7.83
CA MET A 7 -10.15 -10.94 -6.55
C MET A 7 -8.78 -10.26 -6.65
N ASN A 8 -8.24 -10.08 -7.85
CA ASN A 8 -6.95 -9.42 -8.00
C ASN A 8 -7.13 -7.94 -8.33
N THR A 9 -6.88 -7.11 -7.33
CA THR A 9 -6.80 -5.65 -7.43
C THR A 9 -7.97 -5.05 -8.24
N PRO A 10 -9.23 -5.37 -7.86
CA PRO A 10 -10.38 -4.81 -8.57
C PRO A 10 -10.37 -3.29 -8.44
N THR A 11 -10.64 -2.59 -9.54
CA THR A 11 -10.66 -1.12 -9.55
C THR A 11 -11.68 -0.56 -8.57
N ILE A 12 -11.27 0.39 -7.76
CA ILE A 12 -12.14 1.08 -6.78
C ILE A 12 -12.15 2.56 -7.11
N LYS A 13 -13.33 3.16 -7.13
CA LYS A 13 -13.50 4.61 -7.28
C LYS A 13 -14.04 5.19 -5.98
N THR A 14 -13.39 6.24 -5.50
CA THR A 14 -13.81 7.03 -4.34
C THR A 14 -14.23 8.42 -4.82
N ASP A 15 -14.47 9.36 -3.90
CA ASP A 15 -14.85 10.73 -4.28
C ASP A 15 -13.79 11.39 -5.15
N ARG A 16 -12.51 11.26 -4.81
CA ARG A 16 -11.40 11.95 -5.49
C ARG A 16 -10.49 11.00 -6.27
N LEU A 17 -10.53 9.70 -5.98
CA LEU A 17 -9.49 8.76 -6.39
C LEU A 17 -10.01 7.67 -7.32
N ILE A 18 -9.09 7.17 -8.14
CA ILE A 18 -9.19 5.88 -8.81
C ILE A 18 -8.06 5.01 -8.25
N LEU A 19 -8.42 3.89 -7.64
CA LEU A 19 -7.49 2.87 -7.17
C LEU A 19 -7.52 1.72 -8.18
N ARG A 20 -6.40 1.49 -8.84
CA ARG A 20 -6.31 0.52 -9.94
C ARG A 20 -4.96 -0.17 -9.96
N LYS A 21 -4.83 -1.19 -10.79
CA LYS A 21 -3.52 -1.79 -11.07
C LYS A 21 -2.57 -0.75 -11.66
N PHE A 22 -1.28 -0.83 -11.29
CA PHE A 22 -0.24 -0.21 -12.10
C PHE A 22 -0.17 -0.90 -13.46
N LEU A 23 0.05 -0.12 -14.50
CA LEU A 23 0.23 -0.60 -15.86
C LEU A 23 1.67 -0.39 -16.30
N GLU A 24 2.08 -1.10 -17.34
CA GLU A 24 3.44 -0.96 -17.90
C GLU A 24 3.75 0.48 -18.33
N ASN A 25 2.75 1.21 -18.79
CA ASN A 25 2.91 2.63 -19.15
C ASN A 25 2.90 3.60 -17.96
N ASP A 26 2.78 3.11 -16.73
CA ASP A 26 2.89 3.92 -15.50
C ASP A 26 4.33 4.00 -14.95
N ILE A 27 5.32 3.52 -15.68
CA ILE A 27 6.71 3.43 -15.19
C ILE A 27 7.25 4.80 -14.74
N GLU A 28 7.01 5.86 -15.50
CA GLU A 28 7.43 7.21 -15.10
C GLU A 28 6.78 7.66 -13.80
N ALA A 29 5.47 7.41 -13.66
CA ALA A 29 4.74 7.73 -12.44
C ALA A 29 5.28 6.95 -11.23
N LEU A 30 5.53 5.66 -11.40
CA LEU A 30 6.10 4.81 -10.36
C LEU A 30 7.51 5.29 -9.96
N PHE A 31 8.33 5.67 -10.93
CA PHE A 31 9.65 6.25 -10.66
C PHE A 31 9.54 7.53 -9.82
N LEU A 32 8.62 8.43 -10.15
CA LEU A 32 8.40 9.66 -9.38
C LEU A 32 8.01 9.38 -7.92
N ILE A 33 7.27 8.30 -7.67
CA ILE A 33 6.90 7.90 -6.30
C ILE A 33 8.12 7.33 -5.55
N LEU A 34 8.91 6.47 -6.19
CA LEU A 34 9.93 5.65 -5.54
C LEU A 34 11.33 6.26 -5.56
N LYS A 35 11.57 7.33 -6.32
CA LYS A 35 12.87 8.01 -6.34
C LYS A 35 13.10 8.94 -5.15
N ASP A 36 12.04 9.44 -4.53
CA ASP A 36 12.13 10.45 -3.47
C ASP A 36 12.66 9.83 -2.18
N LYS A 37 13.80 10.30 -1.72
CA LYS A 37 14.46 9.80 -0.50
C LYS A 37 13.67 10.11 0.77
N GLU A 38 12.95 11.23 0.81
CA GLU A 38 12.14 11.61 1.95
C GLU A 38 10.89 10.73 2.07
N VAL A 39 10.18 10.50 0.97
CA VAL A 39 9.00 9.63 0.90
C VAL A 39 9.37 8.19 1.28
N ASN A 40 10.53 7.72 0.85
CA ASN A 40 10.96 6.33 1.01
C ASN A 40 11.92 6.13 2.20
N LYS A 41 12.09 7.15 3.04
CA LYS A 41 13.01 7.14 4.18
C LYS A 41 12.78 5.98 5.15
N PHE A 42 11.53 5.62 5.39
CA PHE A 42 11.14 4.59 6.36
C PHE A 42 10.92 3.21 5.72
N LEU A 43 11.34 3.02 4.46
CA LEU A 43 11.26 1.73 3.77
C LEU A 43 12.59 0.97 3.87
N PRO A 44 12.55 -0.37 3.85
CA PRO A 44 13.75 -1.19 3.97
C PRO A 44 14.68 -1.12 2.76
N TRP A 45 14.15 -0.78 1.60
CA TRP A 45 14.92 -0.68 0.34
C TRP A 45 15.33 0.75 0.03
N TYR A 46 16.37 0.88 -0.78
CA TYR A 46 16.82 2.19 -1.25
C TYR A 46 15.89 2.76 -2.31
N SER A 47 15.85 4.10 -2.38
CA SER A 47 15.13 4.81 -3.45
C SER A 47 15.66 4.39 -4.84
N LEU A 48 14.75 4.28 -5.81
CA LEU A 48 15.13 3.94 -7.18
C LEU A 48 15.90 5.07 -7.85
N LYS A 49 16.90 4.71 -8.63
CA LYS A 49 17.83 5.67 -9.26
C LYS A 49 17.42 6.08 -10.66
N ASP A 50 16.80 5.18 -11.42
CA ASP A 50 16.50 5.39 -12.82
C ASP A 50 15.28 4.57 -13.30
N ILE A 51 14.93 4.77 -14.54
CA ILE A 51 13.79 4.10 -15.20
C ILE A 51 14.02 2.59 -15.33
N GLU A 52 15.25 2.15 -15.58
CA GLU A 52 15.55 0.72 -15.73
C GLU A 52 15.36 -0.05 -14.41
N GLU A 53 15.81 0.52 -13.29
CA GLU A 53 15.50 -0.03 -11.96
C GLU A 53 13.99 -0.07 -11.69
N THR A 54 13.26 0.96 -12.14
CA THR A 54 11.81 1.04 -11.98
C THR A 54 11.08 -0.03 -12.80
N LYS A 55 11.50 -0.30 -14.02
CA LYS A 55 10.98 -1.39 -14.86
C LYS A 55 11.13 -2.75 -14.16
N LYS A 56 12.31 -2.99 -13.61
CA LYS A 56 12.59 -4.21 -12.86
C LYS A 56 11.70 -4.32 -11.61
N PHE A 57 11.59 -3.24 -10.86
CA PHE A 57 10.73 -3.16 -9.68
C PHE A 57 9.26 -3.45 -10.04
N TYR A 58 8.75 -2.82 -11.10
CA TYR A 58 7.40 -3.06 -11.59
C TYR A 58 7.18 -4.54 -11.94
N ALA A 59 8.07 -5.15 -12.69
CA ALA A 59 7.95 -6.54 -13.12
C ALA A 59 7.92 -7.50 -11.91
N GLU A 60 8.80 -7.31 -10.95
CA GLU A 60 8.96 -8.19 -9.79
C GLU A 60 7.90 -7.94 -8.70
N ARG A 61 7.48 -6.69 -8.51
CA ARG A 61 6.64 -6.29 -7.37
C ARG A 61 5.17 -6.08 -7.74
N TYR A 62 4.86 -5.81 -9.00
CA TYR A 62 3.50 -5.56 -9.46
C TYR A 62 3.03 -6.57 -10.50
N ALA A 63 3.67 -6.64 -11.65
CA ALA A 63 3.24 -7.53 -12.73
C ALA A 63 3.12 -8.99 -12.26
N ALA A 64 4.09 -9.48 -11.50
CA ALA A 64 4.05 -10.83 -10.93
C ALA A 64 2.87 -11.04 -9.97
N LYS A 65 2.53 -10.05 -9.14
CA LYS A 65 1.36 -10.12 -8.26
C LYS A 65 0.04 -10.17 -9.03
N TYR A 66 -0.03 -9.45 -10.15
CA TYR A 66 -1.26 -9.40 -10.96
C TYR A 66 -1.58 -10.71 -11.66
N GLU A 67 -0.63 -11.63 -11.75
CA GLU A 67 -0.84 -12.99 -12.25
C GLU A 67 -1.38 -13.95 -11.17
N GLN A 68 -1.39 -13.54 -9.91
CA GLN A 68 -1.92 -14.36 -8.82
C GLN A 68 -3.46 -14.35 -8.80
N PRO A 69 -4.13 -15.38 -8.25
CA PRO A 69 -5.59 -15.41 -8.18
C PRO A 69 -6.19 -14.33 -7.28
N GLN A 70 -5.42 -13.84 -6.31
CA GLN A 70 -5.84 -12.79 -5.40
C GLN A 70 -4.65 -11.91 -5.02
N ALA A 71 -4.83 -10.60 -5.12
CA ALA A 71 -3.85 -9.60 -4.69
C ALA A 71 -4.56 -8.26 -4.49
N TYR A 72 -3.91 -7.37 -3.74
CA TYR A 72 -4.36 -6.00 -3.51
C TYR A 72 -3.16 -5.08 -3.60
N ALA A 73 -2.79 -4.71 -4.80
CA ALA A 73 -1.62 -3.89 -5.10
C ALA A 73 -2.04 -2.72 -5.99
N TYR A 74 -2.43 -1.61 -5.36
CA TYR A 74 -3.08 -0.49 -6.01
C TYR A 74 -2.14 0.67 -6.31
N ALA A 75 -2.29 1.25 -7.49
CA ALA A 75 -1.91 2.63 -7.76
C ALA A 75 -2.99 3.55 -7.21
N ILE A 76 -2.59 4.64 -6.57
CA ILE A 76 -3.49 5.73 -6.17
C ILE A 76 -3.42 6.81 -7.23
N CYS A 77 -4.54 7.11 -7.87
CA CYS A 77 -4.63 8.14 -8.91
C CYS A 77 -5.71 9.16 -8.53
N LEU A 78 -5.49 10.44 -8.81
CA LEU A 78 -6.57 11.42 -8.80
C LEU A 78 -7.45 11.20 -10.03
N LYS A 79 -8.76 11.41 -9.89
CA LYS A 79 -9.71 11.23 -11.00
C LYS A 79 -9.42 12.17 -12.19
N ASP A 80 -8.86 13.35 -11.93
CA ASP A 80 -8.66 14.38 -12.93
C ASP A 80 -7.77 13.95 -14.09
N ASP A 81 -6.69 13.22 -13.82
CA ASP A 81 -5.72 12.81 -14.83
C ASP A 81 -5.42 11.31 -14.85
N ASN A 82 -5.93 10.56 -13.86
CA ASN A 82 -5.68 9.12 -13.71
C ASN A 82 -4.18 8.77 -13.70
N PHE A 83 -3.34 9.68 -13.21
CA PHE A 83 -1.90 9.50 -13.12
C PHE A 83 -1.52 9.04 -11.71
N PRO A 84 -0.76 7.94 -11.55
CA PRO A 84 -0.39 7.45 -10.23
C PRO A 84 0.44 8.45 -9.42
N ILE A 85 -0.01 8.74 -8.21
CA ILE A 85 0.66 9.63 -7.25
C ILE A 85 1.12 8.90 -6.00
N GLY A 86 0.77 7.63 -5.87
CA GLY A 86 1.10 6.79 -4.74
C GLY A 86 0.65 5.37 -4.94
N TYR A 87 0.79 4.59 -3.87
CA TYR A 87 0.37 3.19 -3.83
C TYR A 87 -0.28 2.85 -2.49
N VAL A 88 -1.14 1.84 -2.51
CA VAL A 88 -1.70 1.21 -1.31
C VAL A 88 -1.84 -0.29 -1.58
N LYS A 89 -1.48 -1.10 -0.60
CA LYS A 89 -1.46 -2.55 -0.77
C LYS A 89 -1.88 -3.28 0.49
N VAL A 90 -2.38 -4.50 0.31
CA VAL A 90 -2.52 -5.50 1.37
C VAL A 90 -1.91 -6.80 0.85
N ASP A 91 -0.92 -7.34 1.56
CA ASP A 91 -0.27 -8.58 1.16
C ASP A 91 -1.14 -9.79 1.48
N MET A 92 -1.03 -10.82 0.63
CA MET A 92 -1.74 -12.09 0.82
C MET A 92 -0.99 -13.09 1.69
N GLU A 93 0.21 -12.74 2.14
CA GLU A 93 0.97 -13.52 3.12
C GLU A 93 0.26 -13.53 4.48
N GLU A 94 0.69 -14.38 5.39
CA GLU A 94 0.04 -14.63 6.68
C GLU A 94 -0.33 -13.36 7.47
N HIS A 95 0.54 -12.35 7.42
CA HIS A 95 0.32 -11.11 8.18
C HIS A 95 -0.68 -10.16 7.54
N HIS A 96 -1.03 -10.36 6.27
CA HIS A 96 -1.89 -9.43 5.52
C HIS A 96 -1.48 -7.97 5.74
N ASP A 97 -0.20 -7.69 5.48
CA ASP A 97 0.40 -6.38 5.76
C ASP A 97 -0.19 -5.29 4.88
N PHE A 98 -0.77 -4.28 5.51
CA PHE A 98 -1.26 -3.06 4.89
C PHE A 98 -0.14 -2.04 4.83
N GLY A 99 0.10 -1.49 3.65
CA GLY A 99 1.10 -0.45 3.45
C GLY A 99 0.66 0.56 2.41
N TYR A 100 1.25 1.75 2.46
CA TYR A 100 1.00 2.80 1.49
C TYR A 100 2.19 3.73 1.36
N GLY A 101 2.23 4.47 0.26
CA GLY A 101 3.17 5.57 0.04
C GLY A 101 2.54 6.59 -0.89
N LEU A 102 2.89 7.85 -0.73
CA LEU A 102 2.32 8.96 -1.47
C LEU A 102 3.40 10.00 -1.75
N ARG A 103 3.46 10.52 -2.97
CA ARG A 103 4.34 11.64 -3.29
C ARG A 103 4.07 12.80 -2.32
N LYS A 104 5.12 13.45 -1.84
CA LYS A 104 5.04 14.45 -0.77
C LYS A 104 4.17 15.67 -1.12
N GLU A 105 4.06 16.02 -2.42
CA GLU A 105 3.20 17.10 -2.89
C GLU A 105 1.73 16.89 -2.58
N PHE A 106 1.35 15.62 -2.32
CA PHE A 106 -0.02 15.21 -2.02
C PHE A 106 -0.27 14.89 -0.56
N TRP A 107 0.72 15.08 0.32
CA TRP A 107 0.57 14.88 1.74
C TRP A 107 -0.39 15.90 2.37
N HIS A 108 -0.93 15.57 3.54
CA HIS A 108 -1.80 16.43 4.34
C HIS A 108 -3.13 16.81 3.67
N ARG A 109 -3.60 16.01 2.72
CA ARG A 109 -4.87 16.21 2.02
C ARG A 109 -5.90 15.11 2.28
N GLY A 110 -5.60 14.18 3.19
CA GLY A 110 -6.47 13.05 3.49
C GLY A 110 -6.51 11.96 2.42
N ILE A 111 -5.65 12.00 1.41
CA ILE A 111 -5.66 11.06 0.28
C ILE A 111 -5.31 9.65 0.73
N ALA A 112 -4.25 9.48 1.54
CA ALA A 112 -3.83 8.16 2.02
C ALA A 112 -4.93 7.50 2.86
N SER A 113 -5.62 8.25 3.71
CA SER A 113 -6.75 7.76 4.51
C SER A 113 -7.95 7.37 3.64
N GLU A 114 -8.27 8.18 2.63
CA GLU A 114 -9.34 7.87 1.68
C GLU A 114 -9.05 6.57 0.92
N ALA A 115 -7.85 6.43 0.38
CA ALA A 115 -7.40 5.23 -0.30
C ALA A 115 -7.40 4.01 0.63
N GLY A 116 -6.83 4.15 1.82
CA GLY A 116 -6.74 3.08 2.81
C GLY A 116 -8.11 2.56 3.23
N LYS A 117 -9.03 3.45 3.55
CA LYS A 117 -10.41 3.06 3.91
C LYS A 117 -11.11 2.27 2.80
N ALA A 118 -10.94 2.68 1.56
CA ALA A 118 -11.54 2.00 0.42
C ALA A 118 -10.96 0.58 0.23
N VAL A 119 -9.65 0.41 0.38
CA VAL A 119 -9.01 -0.91 0.30
C VAL A 119 -9.41 -1.80 1.48
N VAL A 120 -9.50 -1.25 2.68
CA VAL A 120 -9.98 -1.98 3.87
C VAL A 120 -11.38 -2.55 3.64
N GLU A 121 -12.30 -1.75 3.11
CA GLU A 121 -13.65 -2.22 2.78
C GLU A 121 -13.63 -3.33 1.71
N GLN A 122 -12.77 -3.22 0.71
CA GLN A 122 -12.63 -4.22 -0.34
C GLN A 122 -12.12 -5.55 0.21
N VAL A 123 -11.07 -5.56 1.01
CA VAL A 123 -10.50 -6.80 1.56
C VAL A 123 -11.45 -7.45 2.57
N LYS A 124 -12.18 -6.64 3.34
CA LYS A 124 -13.24 -7.12 4.22
C LYS A 124 -14.35 -7.82 3.45
N LYS A 125 -14.84 -7.19 2.38
CA LYS A 125 -15.85 -7.74 1.47
C LYS A 125 -15.40 -9.05 0.83
N ASP A 126 -14.13 -9.15 0.47
CA ASP A 126 -13.53 -10.33 -0.16
C ASP A 126 -13.21 -11.45 0.84
N GLY A 127 -13.46 -11.24 2.12
CA GLY A 127 -13.41 -12.28 3.14
C GLY A 127 -12.08 -12.45 3.86
N LEU A 128 -11.14 -11.50 3.76
CA LEU A 128 -9.93 -11.55 4.60
C LEU A 128 -10.36 -11.50 6.08
N PRO A 129 -9.70 -12.30 6.95
CA PRO A 129 -10.07 -12.35 8.37
C PRO A 129 -9.56 -11.16 9.17
N TYR A 130 -8.46 -10.55 8.75
CA TYR A 130 -7.81 -9.41 9.40
C TYR A 130 -6.81 -8.77 8.46
N ILE A 131 -6.34 -7.58 8.83
CA ILE A 131 -5.14 -6.94 8.29
C ILE A 131 -4.25 -6.49 9.44
N THR A 132 -2.95 -6.43 9.18
CA THR A 132 -1.97 -5.85 10.09
C THR A 132 -1.24 -4.71 9.40
N ALA A 133 -0.61 -3.84 10.16
CA ALA A 133 0.27 -2.80 9.63
C ALA A 133 1.32 -2.42 10.66
N THR A 134 2.47 -2.03 10.17
CA THR A 134 3.54 -1.52 11.02
C THR A 134 4.02 -0.18 10.50
N HIS A 135 4.48 0.68 11.41
CA HIS A 135 5.21 1.87 11.04
C HIS A 135 6.40 2.09 11.98
N ASP A 136 7.44 2.73 11.45
CA ASP A 136 8.53 3.21 12.27
C ASP A 136 7.99 4.20 13.31
N ARG A 137 8.38 4.03 14.57
CA ARG A 137 7.97 4.92 15.66
C ARG A 137 8.27 6.39 15.35
N ASN A 138 9.30 6.65 14.55
CA ASN A 138 9.69 8.00 14.11
C ASN A 138 8.83 8.53 12.95
N ASN A 139 7.87 7.74 12.44
CA ASN A 139 6.91 8.12 11.41
C ASN A 139 5.47 8.09 11.93
N PRO A 140 5.08 9.01 12.84
CA PRO A 140 3.75 8.97 13.47
C PRO A 140 2.61 9.21 12.49
N ARG A 141 2.88 9.84 11.34
CA ARG A 141 1.88 10.09 10.29
C ARG A 141 1.28 8.79 9.75
N SER A 142 2.10 7.75 9.56
CA SER A 142 1.63 6.43 9.16
C SER A 142 0.67 5.83 10.17
N GLY A 143 0.97 5.96 11.47
CA GLY A 143 0.09 5.52 12.54
C GLY A 143 -1.27 6.23 12.50
N ASN A 144 -1.29 7.53 12.21
CA ASN A 144 -2.53 8.29 12.09
C ASN A 144 -3.42 7.77 10.94
N VAL A 145 -2.81 7.41 9.81
CA VAL A 145 -3.53 6.80 8.68
C VAL A 145 -4.08 5.43 9.07
N MET A 146 -3.31 4.60 9.74
CA MET A 146 -3.74 3.28 10.22
C MET A 146 -4.96 3.42 11.15
N GLN A 147 -4.91 4.35 12.11
CA GLN A 147 -6.03 4.63 13.01
C GLN A 147 -7.27 5.15 12.26
N ALA A 148 -7.08 6.03 11.29
CA ALA A 148 -8.16 6.53 10.45
C ALA A 148 -8.85 5.40 9.66
N CYS A 149 -8.12 4.34 9.31
CA CYS A 149 -8.64 3.14 8.66
C CYS A 149 -9.26 2.13 9.63
N GLY A 150 -9.34 2.44 10.93
CA GLY A 150 -9.95 1.59 11.94
C GLY A 150 -9.01 0.60 12.61
N MET A 151 -7.72 0.65 12.32
CA MET A 151 -6.72 -0.23 12.93
C MET A 151 -6.38 0.22 14.34
N LYS A 152 -6.11 -0.75 15.21
CA LYS A 152 -5.78 -0.51 16.63
C LYS A 152 -4.34 -0.88 16.92
N TYR A 153 -3.67 -0.04 17.69
CA TYR A 153 -2.33 -0.31 18.20
C TYR A 153 -2.33 -1.56 19.09
N CYS A 154 -1.34 -2.42 18.88
CA CYS A 154 -1.18 -3.67 19.62
C CYS A 154 0.09 -3.67 20.50
N TYR A 155 1.26 -3.45 19.91
CA TYR A 155 2.54 -3.46 20.63
C TYR A 155 3.64 -2.79 19.80
N THR A 156 4.77 -2.52 20.46
CA THR A 156 6.00 -2.01 19.85
C THR A 156 7.08 -3.10 19.92
N TYR A 157 7.86 -3.25 18.85
CA TYR A 157 8.98 -4.19 18.81
C TYR A 157 10.15 -3.58 18.04
N GLU A 158 11.34 -4.15 18.19
CA GLU A 158 12.54 -3.74 17.47
C GLU A 158 12.96 -4.80 16.45
N GLU A 159 13.46 -4.36 15.31
CA GLU A 159 13.92 -5.20 14.23
C GLU A 159 15.13 -4.57 13.54
N LEU A 160 16.13 -5.41 13.22
CA LEU A 160 17.24 -4.98 12.38
C LEU A 160 16.82 -5.04 10.91
N TRP A 161 16.70 -3.87 10.29
CA TRP A 161 16.19 -3.76 8.92
C TRP A 161 17.30 -3.85 7.88
N GLN A 162 17.14 -4.79 6.95
CA GLN A 162 18.01 -4.99 5.80
C GLN A 162 17.33 -4.46 4.53
N PRO A 163 18.05 -3.98 3.50
CA PRO A 163 19.53 -3.95 3.41
C PRO A 163 20.19 -2.76 4.11
N LYS A 164 19.45 -1.81 4.63
CA LYS A 164 20.00 -0.59 5.24
C LYS A 164 20.76 -0.84 6.54
N ASN A 165 20.60 -2.02 7.17
CA ASN A 165 21.32 -2.48 8.35
C ASN A 165 21.25 -1.51 9.55
N PHE A 166 20.04 -1.13 9.95
CA PHE A 166 19.83 -0.33 11.16
C PHE A 166 18.65 -0.88 11.98
N LEU A 167 18.70 -0.60 13.28
CA LEU A 167 17.66 -1.01 14.23
C LEU A 167 16.48 -0.04 14.14
N VAL A 168 15.27 -0.60 13.96
CA VAL A 168 14.03 0.17 13.89
C VAL A 168 13.07 -0.29 14.98
N ALA A 169 12.48 0.66 15.69
CA ALA A 169 11.36 0.40 16.58
C ALA A 169 10.06 0.54 15.79
N PHE A 170 9.34 -0.57 15.63
CA PHE A 170 8.07 -0.61 14.92
C PHE A 170 6.89 -0.62 15.90
N ARG A 171 5.84 0.09 15.53
CA ARG A 171 4.53 0.01 16.16
C ARG A 171 3.62 -0.85 15.28
N MET A 172 3.03 -1.89 15.86
CA MET A 172 2.16 -2.85 15.17
C MET A 172 0.70 -2.55 15.45
N TYR A 173 -0.10 -2.52 14.39
CA TYR A 173 -1.54 -2.29 14.41
C TYR A 173 -2.26 -3.47 13.78
N GLN A 174 -3.50 -3.70 14.19
CA GLN A 174 -4.33 -4.75 13.62
C GLN A 174 -5.80 -4.33 13.55
N LEU A 175 -6.48 -4.81 12.53
CA LEU A 175 -7.93 -4.72 12.40
C LEU A 175 -8.48 -6.12 12.09
N ASN A 176 -9.30 -6.64 12.98
CA ASN A 176 -10.00 -7.90 12.77
C ASN A 176 -11.36 -7.63 12.13
N PHE A 177 -11.67 -8.40 11.10
CA PHE A 177 -12.98 -8.35 10.47
C PHE A 177 -13.85 -9.40 11.16
N THR A 178 -14.72 -8.98 12.07
CA THR A 178 -15.71 -9.88 12.69
C THR A 178 -16.69 -10.31 11.60
N LYS A 179 -16.86 -11.62 11.43
CA LYS A 179 -18.04 -12.14 10.74
C LYS A 179 -19.23 -11.61 11.52
N GLY A 180 -20.13 -10.88 10.89
CA GLY A 180 -21.29 -10.32 11.53
C GLY A 180 -22.01 -11.39 12.35
N GLN A 181 -22.28 -11.06 13.63
CA GLN A 181 -23.24 -11.80 14.42
C GLN A 181 -24.64 -11.51 13.89
#